data_b438571d83912de1f276f09339baaad0
#
_entry.id   b438571d83912de1f276f09339baaad0
#
_cell.length_a   1.000
_cell.length_b   1.000
_cell.length_c   1.000
_cell.angle_alpha   90.00
_cell.angle_beta   90.00
_cell.angle_gamma   90.00
#
_symmetry.space_group_name_H-M   'P 1'
#
loop_
_entity.id
_entity.type
_entity.pdbx_description
1 polymer ?
#
loop_
_entity_poly.entity_id
_entity_poly.type
_entity_poly.pdbx_seq_one_letter_code
_entity_poly.pdbx_strand_id
1 'polypeptide(L)'
;MNGILLINKEKGPTSHDVVAKVRKTLKMKKVGHMGTLDPAATGMLPLLLGKATRLSRYFIGADKSYRAVIRLGETTDTLDGDGTILTTQEVNVDEAQIRSTVESFLGKQAQLPPMYSAKKIKGKRLYDLARKGIEVERQPKEIEIKRLEIESINGRDIQVVVDCTSGTYIRVLAADIGERIGCGAYLLSLERLSVGDFVLEDACKVEQLSEPSGFKVLSLSTALSGFTTLKLPRNLSTLVSRGHQLNASQLLRLKLPSFESDEVVVLVSETSEPLAVTRALVSNGDVSTQRPDQVVLKSECVLAPQP
;
A
#
# COMPACT_ATOMS: atom_id res chain seq x y z
N MET A 1 -18.03 3.11 -13.34
CA MET A 1 -16.57 3.10 -13.51
C MET A 1 -15.98 2.12 -12.50
N ASN A 2 -15.11 1.19 -12.94
CA ASN A 2 -14.42 0.22 -12.11
C ASN A 2 -12.94 0.24 -12.50
N GLY A 3 -12.03 0.35 -11.53
CA GLY A 3 -10.58 0.38 -11.81
C GLY A 3 -9.81 1.10 -10.73
N ILE A 4 -8.58 1.49 -11.05
CA ILE A 4 -7.68 2.22 -10.16
C ILE A 4 -7.44 3.61 -10.72
N LEU A 5 -7.63 4.63 -9.89
CA LEU A 5 -7.31 6.02 -10.17
C LEU A 5 -6.10 6.41 -9.34
N LEU A 6 -5.05 6.89 -10.01
CA LEU A 6 -3.83 7.34 -9.36
C LEU A 6 -3.93 8.83 -9.07
N ILE A 7 -3.87 9.19 -7.79
CA ILE A 7 -3.94 10.58 -7.33
C ILE A 7 -2.60 11.02 -6.74
N ASN A 8 -2.12 12.17 -7.18
CA ASN A 8 -1.08 12.92 -6.48
C ASN A 8 -1.76 13.75 -5.38
N LYS A 9 -1.66 13.26 -4.13
CA LYS A 9 -2.23 13.94 -2.97
C LYS A 9 -1.37 15.15 -2.60
N GLU A 10 -1.98 16.29 -2.47
CA GLU A 10 -1.32 17.50 -1.95
C GLU A 10 -1.26 17.51 -0.42
N LYS A 11 -0.39 18.34 0.15
CA LYS A 11 -0.30 18.59 1.61
C LYS A 11 -1.60 19.20 2.13
N GLY A 12 -2.03 18.77 3.31
CA GLY A 12 -3.17 19.32 4.05
C GLY A 12 -4.36 18.36 4.17
N PRO A 13 -5.04 17.93 3.09
CA PRO A 13 -6.17 17.04 3.21
C PRO A 13 -5.75 15.63 3.67
N THR A 14 -6.62 14.98 4.44
CA THR A 14 -6.46 13.56 4.77
C THR A 14 -6.71 12.68 3.54
N SER A 15 -6.23 11.42 3.54
CA SER A 15 -6.56 10.46 2.48
C SER A 15 -8.09 10.25 2.36
N HIS A 16 -8.85 10.39 3.45
CA HIS A 16 -10.31 10.31 3.44
C HIS A 16 -10.98 11.52 2.78
N ASP A 17 -10.44 12.72 2.96
CA ASP A 17 -10.93 13.94 2.30
C ASP A 17 -10.73 13.84 0.80
N VAL A 18 -9.59 13.31 0.35
CA VAL A 18 -9.34 13.01 -1.07
C VAL A 18 -10.38 12.04 -1.62
N VAL A 19 -10.64 10.92 -0.90
CA VAL A 19 -11.69 9.95 -1.27
C VAL A 19 -13.06 10.63 -1.34
N ALA A 20 -13.40 11.49 -0.38
CA ALA A 20 -14.68 12.21 -0.37
C ALA A 20 -14.80 13.18 -1.55
N LYS A 21 -13.75 13.94 -1.87
CA LYS A 21 -13.69 14.85 -3.02
C LYS A 21 -13.86 14.07 -4.34
N VAL A 22 -13.14 12.94 -4.50
CA VAL A 22 -13.26 12.07 -5.69
C VAL A 22 -14.68 11.48 -5.83
N ARG A 23 -15.27 11.01 -4.72
CA ARG A 23 -16.67 10.52 -4.71
C ARG A 23 -17.64 11.58 -5.24
N LYS A 24 -17.49 12.83 -4.77
CA LYS A 24 -18.33 13.96 -5.18
C LYS A 24 -18.11 14.30 -6.66
N THR A 25 -16.87 14.48 -7.09
CA THR A 25 -16.52 14.88 -8.47
C THR A 25 -16.96 13.84 -9.48
N LEU A 26 -16.65 12.55 -9.24
CA LEU A 26 -17.01 11.45 -10.15
C LEU A 26 -18.43 10.89 -9.92
N LYS A 27 -19.20 11.46 -9.01
CA LYS A 27 -20.57 11.01 -8.62
C LYS A 27 -20.63 9.51 -8.30
N MET A 28 -19.60 9.00 -7.59
CA MET A 28 -19.45 7.59 -7.26
C MET A 28 -19.63 7.33 -5.77
N LYS A 29 -20.36 6.25 -5.41
CA LYS A 29 -20.55 5.84 -4.01
C LYS A 29 -19.37 5.01 -3.50
N LYS A 30 -18.81 4.11 -4.32
CA LYS A 30 -17.76 3.17 -3.94
C LYS A 30 -16.39 3.68 -4.41
N VAL A 31 -15.65 4.29 -3.49
CA VAL A 31 -14.25 4.71 -3.66
C VAL A 31 -13.51 4.40 -2.35
N GLY A 32 -12.34 3.78 -2.44
CA GLY A 32 -11.44 3.49 -1.32
C GLY A 32 -10.01 3.82 -1.69
N HIS A 33 -9.05 3.75 -0.76
CA HIS A 33 -7.62 3.94 -1.04
C HIS A 33 -6.80 2.70 -0.67
N MET A 34 -5.60 2.55 -1.25
CA MET A 34 -4.69 1.42 -1.04
C MET A 34 -3.62 1.67 0.03
N GLY A 35 -3.83 2.60 0.92
CA GLY A 35 -2.91 2.93 2.00
C GLY A 35 -2.97 4.42 2.33
N THR A 36 -3.10 4.69 3.62
CA THR A 36 -3.19 6.06 4.13
C THR A 36 -1.88 6.81 3.89
N LEU A 37 -2.01 8.09 3.54
CA LEU A 37 -0.99 9.12 3.69
C LEU A 37 -1.43 10.07 4.80
N ASP A 38 -0.49 10.47 5.65
CA ASP A 38 -0.72 11.48 6.66
C ASP A 38 -1.06 12.85 6.02
N PRO A 39 -1.74 13.78 6.71
CA PRO A 39 -2.09 15.08 6.14
C PRO A 39 -0.90 15.86 5.61
N ALA A 40 0.22 15.87 6.34
CA ALA A 40 1.45 16.55 5.95
C ALA A 40 2.17 15.90 4.76
N ALA A 41 1.93 14.60 4.51
CA ALA A 41 2.56 13.87 3.42
C ALA A 41 1.87 14.13 2.08
N THR A 42 2.66 14.07 1.00
CA THR A 42 2.23 14.27 -0.39
C THR A 42 2.45 13.02 -1.24
N GLY A 43 2.04 13.07 -2.49
CA GLY A 43 2.40 12.08 -3.50
C GLY A 43 1.37 10.99 -3.73
N MET A 44 1.82 9.83 -4.18
CA MET A 44 1.02 8.73 -4.72
C MET A 44 -0.03 8.22 -3.74
N LEU A 45 -1.31 8.38 -4.10
CA LEU A 45 -2.45 7.82 -3.40
C LEU A 45 -3.35 7.05 -4.40
N PRO A 46 -3.11 5.74 -4.60
CA PRO A 46 -3.96 4.96 -5.48
C PRO A 46 -5.35 4.79 -4.87
N LEU A 47 -6.39 5.09 -5.66
CA LEU A 47 -7.78 4.96 -5.29
C LEU A 47 -8.45 3.83 -6.06
N LEU A 48 -9.23 3.03 -5.35
CA LEU A 48 -10.02 1.94 -5.87
C LEU A 48 -11.44 2.43 -6.19
N LEU A 49 -11.88 2.28 -7.43
CA LEU A 49 -13.18 2.72 -7.92
C LEU A 49 -14.14 1.56 -8.13
N GLY A 50 -15.36 1.68 -7.65
CA GLY A 50 -16.43 0.71 -7.88
C GLY A 50 -16.09 -0.69 -7.35
N LYS A 51 -16.09 -1.70 -8.21
CA LYS A 51 -15.78 -3.09 -7.84
C LYS A 51 -14.33 -3.27 -7.38
N ALA A 52 -13.40 -2.42 -7.82
CA ALA A 52 -12.02 -2.46 -7.38
C ALA A 52 -11.86 -2.29 -5.86
N THR A 53 -12.81 -1.67 -5.17
CA THR A 53 -12.75 -1.52 -3.70
C THR A 53 -12.66 -2.86 -2.95
N ARG A 54 -13.10 -3.95 -3.58
CA ARG A 54 -12.99 -5.31 -3.02
C ARG A 54 -11.57 -5.87 -3.10
N LEU A 55 -10.72 -5.25 -3.94
CA LEU A 55 -9.33 -5.69 -4.17
C LEU A 55 -8.33 -5.07 -3.18
N SER A 56 -8.76 -4.17 -2.28
CA SER A 56 -7.87 -3.42 -1.40
C SER A 56 -6.88 -4.31 -0.62
N ARG A 57 -7.33 -5.49 -0.14
CA ARG A 57 -6.49 -6.42 0.63
C ARG A 57 -5.30 -6.99 -0.16
N TYR A 58 -5.38 -7.06 -1.48
CA TYR A 58 -4.30 -7.58 -2.33
C TYR A 58 -3.22 -6.54 -2.62
N PHE A 59 -3.52 -5.25 -2.40
CA PHE A 59 -2.60 -4.13 -2.66
C PHE A 59 -2.05 -3.47 -1.39
N ILE A 60 -2.71 -3.64 -0.24
CA ILE A 60 -2.27 -3.03 1.02
C ILE A 60 -0.87 -3.50 1.41
N GLY A 61 -0.54 -4.77 1.10
CA GLY A 61 0.77 -5.38 1.36
C GLY A 61 1.90 -4.95 0.41
N ALA A 62 1.60 -4.22 -0.67
CA ALA A 62 2.62 -3.80 -1.64
C ALA A 62 3.70 -2.92 -1.00
N ASP A 63 4.92 -3.00 -1.52
CA ASP A 63 6.04 -2.15 -1.14
C ASP A 63 5.75 -0.68 -1.50
N LYS A 64 6.46 0.24 -0.86
CA LYS A 64 6.33 1.67 -1.10
C LYS A 64 7.70 2.30 -1.25
N SER A 65 7.75 3.31 -2.12
CA SER A 65 8.90 4.19 -2.25
C SER A 65 8.53 5.60 -1.78
N TYR A 66 9.45 6.23 -1.07
CA TYR A 66 9.28 7.56 -0.53
C TYR A 66 10.52 8.42 -0.78
N ARG A 67 10.30 9.72 -1.01
CA ARG A 67 11.29 10.76 -0.78
C ARG A 67 10.98 11.42 0.54
N ALA A 68 11.96 11.51 1.44
CA ALA A 68 11.78 12.06 2.76
C ALA A 68 12.88 13.09 3.06
N VAL A 69 12.53 14.14 3.79
CA VAL A 69 13.51 15.06 4.39
C VAL A 69 13.49 14.85 5.89
N ILE A 70 14.64 14.48 6.43
CA ILE A 70 14.88 14.24 7.85
C ILE A 70 15.62 15.44 8.39
N ARG A 71 15.09 16.10 9.42
CA ARG A 71 15.75 17.22 10.11
C ARG A 71 16.43 16.74 11.37
N LEU A 72 17.74 16.90 11.43
CA LEU A 72 18.57 16.59 12.60
C LEU A 72 18.53 17.72 13.64
N GLY A 73 18.85 17.35 14.88
CA GLY A 73 19.04 18.29 16.00
C GLY A 73 17.73 18.71 16.69
N GLU A 74 16.60 18.17 16.32
CA GLU A 74 15.32 18.47 16.96
C GLU A 74 14.47 17.19 17.03
N THR A 75 13.65 17.07 18.09
CA THR A 75 12.65 15.99 18.20
C THR A 75 11.26 16.59 18.36
N THR A 76 10.21 15.89 17.88
CA THR A 76 8.81 16.29 18.03
C THR A 76 7.98 15.16 18.65
N ASP A 77 6.85 15.50 19.27
CA ASP A 77 5.92 14.55 19.89
C ASP A 77 5.24 13.61 18.90
N THR A 78 5.10 14.03 17.64
CA THR A 78 4.52 13.23 16.54
C THR A 78 5.57 12.54 15.67
N LEU A 79 6.86 12.83 15.89
CA LEU A 79 8.01 12.40 15.06
C LEU A 79 8.00 12.99 13.65
N ASP A 80 7.18 14.02 13.38
CA ASP A 80 7.07 14.74 12.11
C ASP A 80 6.92 16.25 12.32
N GLY A 81 6.89 17.01 11.24
CA GLY A 81 6.85 18.46 11.26
C GLY A 81 5.52 19.07 11.71
N ASP A 82 4.47 18.27 11.93
CA ASP A 82 3.17 18.75 12.46
C ASP A 82 3.17 18.76 14.00
N GLY A 83 4.19 18.15 14.65
CA GLY A 83 4.31 18.05 16.09
C GLY A 83 4.95 19.28 16.76
N THR A 84 4.85 19.31 18.09
CA THR A 84 5.53 20.30 18.90
C THR A 84 6.98 19.88 19.15
N ILE A 85 7.95 20.79 19.02
CA ILE A 85 9.36 20.53 19.32
C ILE A 85 9.50 20.23 20.81
N LEU A 86 10.10 19.08 21.12
CA LEU A 86 10.37 18.63 22.50
C LEU A 86 11.80 18.93 22.92
N THR A 87 12.77 18.72 22.03
CA THR A 87 14.20 18.96 22.30
C THR A 87 14.85 19.62 21.12
N THR A 88 15.90 20.41 21.40
CA THR A 88 16.81 20.96 20.39
C THR A 88 18.25 20.73 20.84
N GLN A 89 19.09 20.21 19.95
CA GLN A 89 20.49 19.87 20.19
C GLN A 89 21.34 20.33 19.00
N GLU A 90 22.61 20.62 19.25
CA GLU A 90 23.57 20.87 18.18
C GLU A 90 23.88 19.59 17.39
N VAL A 91 24.09 19.75 16.10
CA VAL A 91 24.45 18.65 15.20
C VAL A 91 25.97 18.68 14.99
N ASN A 92 26.68 17.95 15.85
CA ASN A 92 28.15 17.89 15.86
C ASN A 92 28.65 16.58 15.24
N VAL A 93 28.20 16.28 14.02
CA VAL A 93 28.60 15.10 13.25
C VAL A 93 28.98 15.49 11.84
N ASP A 94 29.94 14.81 11.27
CA ASP A 94 30.33 15.01 9.87
C ASP A 94 29.43 14.23 8.91
N GLU A 95 29.56 14.56 7.62
CA GLU A 95 28.76 13.91 6.56
C GLU A 95 29.04 12.40 6.45
N ALA A 96 30.26 11.96 6.70
CA ALA A 96 30.61 10.53 6.65
C ALA A 96 29.92 9.74 7.76
N GLN A 97 29.82 10.29 8.96
CA GLN A 97 29.06 9.69 10.07
C GLN A 97 27.57 9.64 9.77
N ILE A 98 27.01 10.71 9.18
CA ILE A 98 25.59 10.70 8.75
C ILE A 98 25.36 9.59 7.73
N ARG A 99 26.20 9.48 6.71
CA ARG A 99 26.07 8.46 5.64
C ARG A 99 26.15 7.04 6.19
N SER A 100 27.16 6.76 7.01
CA SER A 100 27.34 5.43 7.61
C SER A 100 26.18 5.06 8.56
N THR A 101 25.67 6.03 9.32
CA THR A 101 24.50 5.81 10.18
C THR A 101 23.26 5.50 9.38
N VAL A 102 22.94 6.29 8.35
CA VAL A 102 21.77 6.06 7.49
C VAL A 102 21.88 4.69 6.82
N GLU A 103 23.01 4.32 6.26
CA GLU A 103 23.24 3.04 5.61
C GLU A 103 23.01 1.84 6.56
N SER A 104 23.30 2.01 7.85
CA SER A 104 23.10 0.95 8.87
C SER A 104 21.65 0.55 9.10
N PHE A 105 20.67 1.29 8.54
CA PHE A 105 19.23 0.96 8.61
C PHE A 105 18.74 0.12 7.43
N LEU A 106 19.61 -0.24 6.47
CA LEU A 106 19.25 -1.16 5.40
C LEU A 106 18.96 -2.57 5.93
N GLY A 107 18.00 -3.24 5.30
CA GLY A 107 17.63 -4.62 5.59
C GLY A 107 16.46 -4.77 6.56
N LYS A 108 16.35 -5.97 7.13
CA LYS A 108 15.26 -6.36 8.04
C LYS A 108 15.50 -5.82 9.44
N GLN A 109 14.47 -5.25 10.03
CA GLN A 109 14.50 -4.71 11.39
C GLN A 109 13.11 -4.73 12.04
N ALA A 110 13.10 -4.66 13.37
CA ALA A 110 11.87 -4.51 14.15
C ALA A 110 11.58 -3.02 14.36
N GLN A 111 10.42 -2.54 13.94
CA GLN A 111 10.00 -1.16 14.16
C GLN A 111 8.78 -1.11 15.06
N LEU A 112 8.82 -0.27 16.11
CA LEU A 112 7.67 -0.01 16.99
C LEU A 112 6.73 1.00 16.32
N PRO A 113 5.47 0.61 15.99
CA PRO A 113 4.53 1.55 15.37
C PRO A 113 4.29 2.77 16.26
N PRO A 114 4.23 4.00 15.72
CA PRO A 114 4.00 5.20 16.53
C PRO A 114 2.58 5.24 17.09
N MET A 115 2.38 5.98 18.20
CA MET A 115 1.05 6.19 18.79
C MET A 115 0.12 6.94 17.84
N TYR A 116 0.62 7.92 17.12
CA TYR A 116 -0.13 8.65 16.09
C TYR A 116 -0.21 7.83 14.79
N SER A 117 -0.94 6.69 14.81
CA SER A 117 -1.12 5.84 13.61
C SER A 117 -2.55 5.34 13.45
N ALA A 118 -2.90 4.97 12.21
CA ALA A 118 -4.22 4.39 11.90
C ALA A 118 -4.37 2.92 12.33
N LYS A 119 -3.30 2.30 12.88
CA LYS A 119 -3.33 0.92 13.40
C LYS A 119 -4.37 0.80 14.51
N LYS A 120 -5.13 -0.29 14.50
CA LYS A 120 -6.13 -0.58 15.54
C LYS A 120 -5.57 -1.56 16.56
N ILE A 121 -5.77 -1.25 17.85
CA ILE A 121 -5.55 -2.18 18.96
C ILE A 121 -6.88 -2.30 19.71
N LYS A 122 -7.36 -3.53 19.92
CA LYS A 122 -8.67 -3.81 20.55
C LYS A 122 -9.83 -2.99 19.95
N GLY A 123 -9.83 -2.84 18.60
CA GLY A 123 -10.87 -2.14 17.84
C GLY A 123 -10.77 -0.60 17.82
N LYS A 124 -9.91 0.02 18.64
CA LYS A 124 -9.69 1.47 18.68
C LYS A 124 -8.43 1.84 17.86
N ARG A 125 -8.47 2.96 17.15
CA ARG A 125 -7.30 3.45 16.41
C ARG A 125 -6.31 4.09 17.38
N LEU A 126 -5.01 3.88 17.16
CA LEU A 126 -3.96 4.40 18.03
C LEU A 126 -3.99 5.93 18.11
N TYR A 127 -4.21 6.63 17.00
CA TYR A 127 -4.27 8.09 17.02
C TYR A 127 -5.44 8.65 17.84
N ASP A 128 -6.58 7.94 17.95
CA ASP A 128 -7.71 8.34 18.80
C ASP A 128 -7.36 8.24 20.30
N LEU A 129 -6.49 7.30 20.65
CA LEU A 129 -5.98 7.10 22.00
C LEU A 129 -4.89 8.14 22.33
N ALA A 130 -3.95 8.36 21.39
CA ALA A 130 -2.90 9.36 21.53
C ALA A 130 -3.45 10.77 21.78
N ARG A 131 -4.47 11.20 21.03
CA ARG A 131 -5.15 12.49 21.25
C ARG A 131 -5.80 12.64 22.62
N LYS A 132 -6.08 11.53 23.30
CA LYS A 132 -6.63 11.49 24.67
C LYS A 132 -5.54 11.35 25.74
N GLY A 133 -4.27 11.41 25.36
CA GLY A 133 -3.11 11.18 26.26
C GLY A 133 -3.01 9.74 26.76
N ILE A 134 -3.67 8.78 26.11
CA ILE A 134 -3.67 7.37 26.51
C ILE A 134 -2.58 6.66 25.71
N GLU A 135 -1.53 6.26 26.39
CA GLU A 135 -0.49 5.40 25.82
C GLU A 135 -0.88 3.93 25.99
N VAL A 136 -0.64 3.11 24.95
CA VAL A 136 -0.89 1.67 24.97
C VAL A 136 0.35 0.92 24.54
N GLU A 137 0.55 -0.25 25.13
CA GLU A 137 1.61 -1.15 24.72
C GLU A 137 1.47 -1.55 23.27
N ARG A 138 2.56 -1.45 22.50
CA ARG A 138 2.63 -1.77 21.09
C ARG A 138 3.64 -2.88 20.86
N GLN A 139 3.32 -3.79 19.97
CA GLN A 139 4.25 -4.85 19.59
C GLN A 139 5.06 -4.38 18.37
N PRO A 140 6.38 -4.53 18.38
CA PRO A 140 7.22 -4.30 17.22
C PRO A 140 6.72 -5.10 16.03
N LYS A 141 6.89 -4.55 14.84
CA LYS A 141 6.58 -5.21 13.57
C LYS A 141 7.86 -5.37 12.78
N GLU A 142 8.09 -6.54 12.22
CA GLU A 142 9.17 -6.74 11.26
C GLU A 142 8.88 -5.92 10.00
N ILE A 143 9.85 -5.14 9.57
CA ILE A 143 9.89 -4.36 8.34
C ILE A 143 11.21 -4.60 7.63
N GLU A 144 11.25 -4.24 6.36
CA GLU A 144 12.49 -4.28 5.59
C GLU A 144 12.66 -2.96 4.83
N ILE A 145 13.81 -2.34 5.01
CA ILE A 145 14.27 -1.22 4.20
C ILE A 145 15.12 -1.80 3.07
N LYS A 146 14.57 -1.82 1.84
CA LYS A 146 15.20 -2.44 0.67
C LYS A 146 16.21 -1.53 -0.01
N ARG A 147 15.96 -0.21 0.09
CA ARG A 147 16.82 0.86 -0.43
C ARG A 147 16.75 2.03 0.52
N LEU A 148 17.88 2.66 0.78
CA LEU A 148 17.98 3.89 1.57
C LEU A 148 19.16 4.69 1.04
N GLU A 149 18.89 5.69 0.23
CA GLU A 149 19.89 6.49 -0.45
C GLU A 149 19.76 7.96 -0.06
N ILE A 150 20.87 8.58 0.28
CA ILE A 150 20.94 10.02 0.53
C ILE A 150 21.07 10.74 -0.81
N GLU A 151 20.04 11.53 -1.18
CA GLU A 151 20.07 12.40 -2.35
C GLU A 151 20.87 13.69 -2.07
N SER A 152 20.72 14.27 -0.87
CA SER A 152 21.47 15.47 -0.47
C SER A 152 21.53 15.63 1.05
N ILE A 153 22.54 16.36 1.52
CA ILE A 153 22.67 16.85 2.89
C ILE A 153 22.84 18.36 2.83
N ASN A 154 21.90 19.10 3.41
CA ASN A 154 21.88 20.56 3.42
C ASN A 154 21.77 21.08 4.87
N GLY A 155 22.90 21.36 5.50
CA GLY A 155 22.95 21.72 6.91
C GLY A 155 22.41 20.59 7.79
N ARG A 156 21.27 20.81 8.47
CA ARG A 156 20.60 19.82 9.31
C ARG A 156 19.62 18.92 8.57
N ASP A 157 19.36 19.18 7.30
CA ASP A 157 18.34 18.47 6.51
C ASP A 157 18.99 17.42 5.62
N ILE A 158 18.56 16.17 5.78
CA ILE A 158 18.99 15.03 4.97
C ILE A 158 17.82 14.61 4.09
N GLN A 159 18.00 14.70 2.78
CA GLN A 159 17.02 14.18 1.82
C GLN A 159 17.39 12.75 1.43
N VAL A 160 16.46 11.84 1.60
CA VAL A 160 16.64 10.41 1.32
C VAL A 160 15.54 9.85 0.43
N VAL A 161 15.88 8.82 -0.36
CA VAL A 161 14.91 7.93 -1.01
C VAL A 161 14.89 6.61 -0.26
N VAL A 162 13.70 6.11 0.06
CA VAL A 162 13.47 4.91 0.86
C VAL A 162 12.52 3.98 0.14
N ASP A 163 12.96 2.77 -0.20
CA ASP A 163 12.08 1.67 -0.62
C ASP A 163 11.92 0.68 0.53
N CYS A 164 10.68 0.39 0.90
CA CYS A 164 10.41 -0.39 2.10
C CYS A 164 9.14 -1.24 1.99
N THR A 165 9.08 -2.25 2.84
CA THR A 165 7.90 -3.11 2.97
C THR A 165 6.71 -2.36 3.58
N SER A 166 5.52 -2.86 3.32
CA SER A 166 4.28 -2.31 3.86
C SER A 166 4.27 -2.26 5.39
N GLY A 167 3.84 -1.14 5.92
CA GLY A 167 3.71 -0.90 7.36
C GLY A 167 4.94 -0.27 8.01
N THR A 168 5.94 0.10 7.22
CA THR A 168 7.05 0.94 7.65
C THR A 168 6.56 2.38 7.86
N TYR A 169 6.96 2.97 9.00
CA TYR A 169 6.71 4.36 9.34
C TYR A 169 7.99 5.18 9.14
N ILE A 170 8.02 6.00 8.11
CA ILE A 170 9.21 6.80 7.75
C ILE A 170 9.56 7.81 8.86
N ARG A 171 8.56 8.34 9.59
CA ARG A 171 8.81 9.24 10.74
C ARG A 171 9.49 8.53 11.91
N VAL A 172 9.24 7.21 12.12
CA VAL A 172 9.98 6.43 13.12
C VAL A 172 11.39 6.20 12.62
N LEU A 173 11.60 5.85 11.35
CA LEU A 173 12.93 5.73 10.76
C LEU A 173 13.74 7.04 10.91
N ALA A 174 13.10 8.20 10.69
CA ALA A 174 13.76 9.51 10.88
C ALA A 174 14.19 9.71 12.34
N ALA A 175 13.31 9.42 13.29
CA ALA A 175 13.62 9.52 14.72
C ALA A 175 14.74 8.55 15.15
N ASP A 176 14.68 7.29 14.69
CA ASP A 176 15.68 6.27 14.99
C ASP A 176 17.07 6.64 14.42
N ILE A 177 17.13 7.23 13.23
CA ILE A 177 18.37 7.77 12.63
C ILE A 177 18.92 8.88 13.53
N GLY A 178 18.09 9.85 13.93
CA GLY A 178 18.51 10.96 14.79
C GLY A 178 18.97 10.51 16.17
N GLU A 179 18.32 9.50 16.75
CA GLU A 179 18.73 8.88 18.02
C GLU A 179 20.10 8.20 17.89
N ARG A 180 20.33 7.45 16.80
CA ARG A 180 21.60 6.75 16.56
C ARG A 180 22.75 7.73 16.28
N ILE A 181 22.47 8.87 15.65
CA ILE A 181 23.43 9.97 15.50
C ILE A 181 23.73 10.66 16.85
N GLY A 182 22.75 10.66 17.78
CA GLY A 182 22.87 11.24 19.11
C GLY A 182 22.36 12.67 19.25
N CYS A 183 21.78 13.28 18.20
CA CYS A 183 21.25 14.65 18.24
C CYS A 183 19.73 14.73 18.16
N GLY A 184 19.04 13.60 17.94
CA GLY A 184 17.62 13.57 17.63
C GLY A 184 17.31 14.00 16.19
N ALA A 185 16.15 13.59 15.70
CA ALA A 185 15.63 14.02 14.41
C ALA A 185 14.10 13.85 14.34
N TYR A 186 13.50 14.49 13.33
CA TYR A 186 12.11 14.25 12.96
C TYR A 186 11.95 14.28 11.43
N LEU A 187 10.84 13.76 10.94
CA LEU A 187 10.47 13.79 9.54
C LEU A 187 9.92 15.17 9.18
N LEU A 188 10.69 15.98 8.44
CA LEU A 188 10.27 17.33 8.02
C LEU A 188 9.28 17.31 6.88
N SER A 189 9.50 16.43 5.88
CA SER A 189 8.58 16.25 4.76
C SER A 189 8.61 14.83 4.23
N LEU A 190 7.50 14.41 3.61
CA LEU A 190 7.33 13.08 3.03
C LEU A 190 6.54 13.16 1.73
N GLU A 191 7.11 12.59 0.69
CA GLU A 191 6.43 12.36 -0.60
C GLU A 191 6.46 10.88 -0.93
N ARG A 192 5.29 10.27 -1.13
CA ARG A 192 5.24 8.87 -1.58
C ARG A 192 5.37 8.80 -3.09
N LEU A 193 6.43 8.19 -3.57
CA LEU A 193 6.76 8.07 -4.99
C LEU A 193 6.03 6.90 -5.65
N SER A 194 5.88 5.76 -4.92
CA SER A 194 5.17 4.61 -5.47
C SER A 194 4.43 3.77 -4.43
N VAL A 195 3.50 2.94 -4.91
CA VAL A 195 2.83 1.86 -4.18
C VAL A 195 2.78 0.64 -5.10
N GLY A 196 3.63 -0.37 -4.86
CA GLY A 196 3.88 -1.44 -5.81
C GLY A 196 4.28 -0.87 -7.17
N ASP A 197 3.61 -1.31 -8.22
CA ASP A 197 3.88 -0.88 -9.60
C ASP A 197 3.26 0.49 -9.97
N PHE A 198 2.51 1.12 -9.05
CA PHE A 198 1.90 2.43 -9.30
C PHE A 198 2.87 3.55 -8.93
N VAL A 199 3.28 4.35 -9.91
CA VAL A 199 4.27 5.43 -9.78
C VAL A 199 3.63 6.81 -9.84
N LEU A 200 4.23 7.78 -9.15
CA LEU A 200 3.70 9.14 -8.98
C LEU A 200 3.57 9.89 -10.31
N GLU A 201 4.43 9.60 -11.26
CA GLU A 201 4.45 10.21 -12.59
C GLU A 201 3.16 9.96 -13.38
N ASP A 202 2.46 8.84 -13.10
CA ASP A 202 1.18 8.48 -13.72
C ASP A 202 -0.04 9.07 -12.99
N ALA A 203 0.17 9.77 -11.88
CA ALA A 203 -0.90 10.30 -11.05
C ALA A 203 -1.36 11.69 -11.49
N CYS A 204 -2.67 11.93 -11.41
CA CYS A 204 -3.25 13.25 -11.63
C CYS A 204 -3.56 13.95 -10.29
N LYS A 205 -3.69 15.27 -10.32
CA LYS A 205 -4.24 16.04 -9.20
C LYS A 205 -5.77 15.91 -9.14
N VAL A 206 -6.34 16.10 -7.96
CA VAL A 206 -7.81 15.96 -7.77
C VAL A 206 -8.59 16.99 -8.58
N GLU A 207 -8.04 18.18 -8.81
CA GLU A 207 -8.64 19.27 -9.60
C GLU A 207 -8.85 18.87 -11.06
N GLN A 208 -7.92 18.09 -11.62
CA GLN A 208 -7.95 17.59 -13.00
C GLN A 208 -9.12 16.62 -13.27
N LEU A 209 -9.74 16.08 -12.21
CA LEU A 209 -10.90 15.17 -12.35
C LEU A 209 -12.14 15.87 -12.92
N SER A 210 -12.19 17.18 -12.92
CA SER A 210 -13.26 17.97 -13.55
C SER A 210 -13.08 18.16 -15.06
N GLU A 211 -11.91 17.84 -15.59
CA GLU A 211 -11.56 17.99 -17.00
C GLU A 211 -11.87 16.67 -17.76
N PRO A 212 -12.44 16.72 -18.96
CA PRO A 212 -12.82 15.51 -19.72
C PRO A 212 -11.68 14.52 -19.98
N SER A 213 -10.43 15.02 -20.10
CA SER A 213 -9.22 14.21 -20.35
C SER A 213 -8.18 14.36 -19.24
N GLY A 214 -8.56 14.90 -18.07
CA GLY A 214 -7.63 15.25 -17.01
C GLY A 214 -7.13 14.05 -16.18
N PHE A 215 -7.68 12.85 -16.40
CA PHE A 215 -7.28 11.66 -15.64
C PHE A 215 -7.49 10.37 -16.42
N LYS A 216 -6.74 9.34 -16.01
CA LYS A 216 -6.85 7.98 -16.55
C LYS A 216 -7.26 7.03 -15.43
N VAL A 217 -8.19 6.13 -15.72
CA VAL A 217 -8.52 5.01 -14.83
C VAL A 217 -7.90 3.74 -15.38
N LEU A 218 -7.00 3.14 -14.62
CA LEU A 218 -6.42 1.85 -14.96
C LEU A 218 -7.50 0.77 -14.84
N SER A 219 -7.56 -0.11 -15.84
CA SER A 219 -8.52 -1.22 -15.86
C SER A 219 -8.24 -2.23 -14.76
N LEU A 220 -9.23 -3.06 -14.39
CA LEU A 220 -9.01 -4.18 -13.49
C LEU A 220 -8.01 -5.18 -14.05
N SER A 221 -8.00 -5.38 -15.37
CA SER A 221 -7.03 -6.26 -16.04
C SER A 221 -5.61 -5.75 -15.86
N THR A 222 -5.37 -4.44 -16.07
CA THR A 222 -4.07 -3.80 -15.83
C THR A 222 -3.67 -3.91 -14.37
N ALA A 223 -4.59 -3.63 -13.45
CA ALA A 223 -4.34 -3.67 -12.01
C ALA A 223 -3.98 -5.07 -11.48
N LEU A 224 -4.48 -6.12 -12.14
CA LEU A 224 -4.28 -7.52 -11.74
C LEU A 224 -3.24 -8.25 -12.61
N SER A 225 -2.52 -7.56 -13.50
CA SER A 225 -1.56 -8.17 -14.42
C SER A 225 -0.38 -8.88 -13.74
N GLY A 226 -0.01 -8.47 -12.52
CA GLY A 226 1.04 -9.10 -11.72
C GLY A 226 0.63 -10.40 -11.00
N PHE A 227 -0.65 -10.81 -11.09
CA PHE A 227 -1.13 -12.04 -10.46
C PHE A 227 -1.19 -13.19 -11.46
N THR A 228 -1.00 -14.42 -10.96
CA THR A 228 -1.22 -15.65 -11.73
C THR A 228 -2.64 -15.67 -12.29
N THR A 229 -2.79 -15.86 -13.61
CA THR A 229 -4.10 -15.83 -14.28
C THR A 229 -4.48 -17.18 -14.86
N LEU A 230 -5.75 -17.58 -14.67
CA LEU A 230 -6.35 -18.75 -15.29
C LEU A 230 -7.49 -18.30 -16.23
N LYS A 231 -7.32 -18.60 -17.53
CA LYS A 231 -8.32 -18.32 -18.56
C LYS A 231 -9.40 -19.39 -18.56
N LEU A 232 -10.65 -18.97 -18.48
CA LEU A 232 -11.81 -19.86 -18.40
C LEU A 232 -12.62 -19.87 -19.69
N PRO A 233 -13.11 -21.03 -20.14
CA PRO A 233 -14.09 -21.16 -21.22
C PRO A 233 -15.43 -20.55 -20.77
N ARG A 234 -16.27 -20.21 -21.72
CA ARG A 234 -17.53 -19.47 -21.51
C ARG A 234 -18.46 -20.10 -20.46
N ASN A 235 -18.60 -21.43 -20.47
CA ASN A 235 -19.44 -22.16 -19.50
C ASN A 235 -18.96 -21.95 -18.06
N LEU A 236 -17.66 -22.09 -17.79
CA LEU A 236 -17.09 -21.86 -16.45
C LEU A 236 -17.08 -20.35 -16.09
N SER A 237 -16.83 -19.47 -17.06
CA SER A 237 -16.92 -18.02 -16.87
C SER A 237 -18.29 -17.60 -16.35
N THR A 238 -19.37 -18.19 -16.89
CA THR A 238 -20.74 -17.92 -16.43
C THR A 238 -20.98 -18.39 -15.00
N LEU A 239 -20.49 -19.57 -14.63
CA LEU A 239 -20.60 -20.10 -13.28
C LEU A 239 -19.84 -19.23 -12.26
N VAL A 240 -18.58 -18.90 -12.57
CA VAL A 240 -17.73 -18.05 -11.71
C VAL A 240 -18.32 -16.66 -11.52
N SER A 241 -18.91 -16.08 -12.56
CA SER A 241 -19.57 -14.76 -12.48
C SER A 241 -20.75 -14.76 -11.49
N ARG A 242 -21.35 -15.93 -11.25
CA ARG A 242 -22.43 -16.14 -10.25
C ARG A 242 -21.90 -16.55 -8.87
N GLY A 243 -20.58 -16.61 -8.70
CA GLY A 243 -19.91 -16.93 -7.43
C GLY A 243 -19.59 -18.40 -7.20
N HIS A 244 -19.74 -19.26 -8.22
CA HIS A 244 -19.32 -20.66 -8.11
C HIS A 244 -17.80 -20.76 -7.95
N GLN A 245 -17.39 -21.69 -7.11
CA GLN A 245 -15.99 -22.07 -6.89
C GLN A 245 -15.61 -23.17 -7.88
N LEU A 246 -14.32 -23.23 -8.24
CA LEU A 246 -13.84 -24.26 -9.16
C LEU A 246 -13.32 -25.48 -8.40
N ASN A 247 -13.81 -26.67 -8.79
CA ASN A 247 -13.39 -27.95 -8.24
C ASN A 247 -12.35 -28.66 -9.12
N ALA A 248 -11.77 -29.75 -8.61
CA ALA A 248 -10.72 -30.50 -9.30
C ALA A 248 -11.17 -31.02 -10.67
N SER A 249 -12.39 -31.60 -10.79
CA SER A 249 -12.88 -32.13 -12.07
C SER A 249 -13.04 -31.09 -13.17
N GLN A 250 -13.33 -29.83 -12.80
CA GLN A 250 -13.42 -28.71 -13.73
C GLN A 250 -12.03 -28.23 -14.19
N LEU A 251 -11.08 -28.17 -13.23
CA LEU A 251 -9.73 -27.68 -13.49
C LEU A 251 -8.90 -28.67 -14.33
N LEU A 252 -9.03 -29.98 -14.11
CA LEU A 252 -8.32 -31.01 -14.87
C LEU A 252 -8.62 -30.99 -16.39
N ARG A 253 -9.70 -30.32 -16.79
CA ARG A 253 -10.07 -30.13 -18.21
C ARG A 253 -9.44 -28.88 -18.82
N LEU A 254 -8.65 -28.11 -18.04
CA LEU A 254 -8.03 -26.85 -18.45
C LEU A 254 -6.52 -26.98 -18.48
N LYS A 255 -5.87 -26.12 -19.26
CA LYS A 255 -4.43 -25.92 -19.16
C LYS A 255 -4.18 -24.98 -17.97
N LEU A 256 -3.71 -25.55 -16.86
CA LEU A 256 -3.45 -24.77 -15.65
C LEU A 256 -2.15 -24.00 -15.75
N PRO A 257 -2.07 -22.76 -15.27
CA PRO A 257 -0.81 -22.08 -14.99
C PRO A 257 -0.15 -22.75 -13.77
N SER A 258 1.13 -22.46 -13.53
CA SER A 258 1.78 -22.82 -12.27
C SER A 258 1.22 -21.94 -11.16
N PHE A 259 0.81 -22.54 -10.04
CA PHE A 259 0.45 -21.86 -8.79
C PHE A 259 0.67 -22.78 -7.60
N GLU A 260 0.97 -22.18 -6.47
CA GLU A 260 1.17 -22.87 -5.21
C GLU A 260 -0.09 -22.82 -4.32
N SER A 261 -0.11 -23.65 -3.28
CA SER A 261 -1.14 -23.56 -2.23
C SER A 261 -1.09 -22.19 -1.58
N ASP A 262 -2.26 -21.63 -1.27
CA ASP A 262 -2.47 -20.29 -0.72
C ASP A 262 -2.12 -19.12 -1.67
N GLU A 263 -1.80 -19.41 -2.93
CA GLU A 263 -1.57 -18.38 -3.93
C GLU A 263 -2.87 -17.76 -4.44
N VAL A 264 -2.79 -16.47 -4.78
CA VAL A 264 -3.90 -15.73 -5.42
C VAL A 264 -3.91 -16.00 -6.91
N VAL A 265 -5.02 -16.56 -7.42
CA VAL A 265 -5.24 -16.83 -8.85
C VAL A 265 -6.40 -16.00 -9.35
N VAL A 266 -6.16 -15.18 -10.37
CA VAL A 266 -7.17 -14.37 -11.04
C VAL A 266 -7.83 -15.18 -12.16
N LEU A 267 -9.14 -15.37 -12.08
CA LEU A 267 -9.91 -16.00 -13.13
C LEU A 267 -10.33 -14.96 -14.15
N VAL A 268 -10.01 -15.21 -15.43
CA VAL A 268 -10.35 -14.31 -16.53
C VAL A 268 -11.20 -15.02 -17.59
N SER A 269 -11.99 -14.24 -18.34
CA SER A 269 -12.74 -14.76 -19.49
C SER A 269 -11.83 -15.09 -20.67
N GLU A 270 -12.40 -15.64 -21.73
CA GLU A 270 -11.70 -15.84 -23.02
C GLU A 270 -11.16 -14.53 -23.60
N THR A 271 -11.80 -13.40 -23.33
CA THR A 271 -11.35 -12.06 -23.71
C THR A 271 -10.44 -11.38 -22.69
N SER A 272 -9.92 -12.14 -21.71
CA SER A 272 -9.04 -11.66 -20.65
C SER A 272 -9.64 -10.63 -19.70
N GLU A 273 -10.99 -10.59 -19.60
CA GLU A 273 -11.67 -9.75 -18.60
C GLU A 273 -11.67 -10.44 -17.23
N PRO A 274 -11.27 -9.76 -16.12
CA PRO A 274 -11.27 -10.33 -14.79
C PRO A 274 -12.68 -10.68 -14.30
N LEU A 275 -12.88 -11.96 -13.95
CA LEU A 275 -14.16 -12.49 -13.47
C LEU A 275 -14.19 -12.60 -11.95
N ALA A 276 -13.13 -13.14 -11.37
CA ALA A 276 -12.99 -13.31 -9.94
C ALA A 276 -11.52 -13.38 -9.53
N VAL A 277 -11.26 -13.04 -8.27
CA VAL A 277 -10.01 -13.35 -7.58
C VAL A 277 -10.27 -14.52 -6.66
N THR A 278 -9.44 -15.53 -6.74
CA THR A 278 -9.55 -16.78 -5.98
C THR A 278 -8.27 -17.05 -5.23
N ARG A 279 -8.35 -17.93 -4.25
CA ARG A 279 -7.20 -18.49 -3.53
C ARG A 279 -7.10 -19.97 -3.83
N ALA A 280 -5.91 -20.41 -4.21
CA ALA A 280 -5.62 -21.82 -4.40
C ALA A 280 -5.56 -22.54 -3.04
N LEU A 281 -6.31 -23.64 -2.89
CA LEU A 281 -6.30 -24.46 -1.67
C LEU A 281 -5.25 -25.56 -1.72
N VAL A 282 -4.75 -25.86 -2.91
CA VAL A 282 -3.66 -26.81 -3.19
C VAL A 282 -2.83 -26.27 -4.35
N SER A 283 -1.61 -26.80 -4.57
CA SER A 283 -0.81 -26.46 -5.74
C SER A 283 -1.44 -27.01 -7.04
N ASN A 284 -1.08 -26.45 -8.19
CA ASN A 284 -1.55 -26.96 -9.49
C ASN A 284 -1.11 -28.41 -9.75
N GLY A 285 0.04 -28.83 -9.21
CA GLY A 285 0.53 -30.22 -9.31
C GLY A 285 -0.32 -31.22 -8.57
N ASP A 286 -0.96 -30.81 -7.47
CA ASP A 286 -1.77 -31.67 -6.61
C ASP A 286 -3.25 -31.74 -7.01
N VAL A 287 -3.69 -31.01 -8.04
CA VAL A 287 -5.10 -31.01 -8.47
C VAL A 287 -5.60 -32.40 -8.85
N SER A 288 -4.75 -33.20 -9.51
CA SER A 288 -5.11 -34.56 -9.95
C SER A 288 -5.30 -35.56 -8.81
N THR A 289 -4.76 -35.29 -7.64
CA THR A 289 -4.90 -36.14 -6.45
C THR A 289 -6.15 -35.83 -5.62
N GLN A 290 -6.82 -34.71 -5.92
CA GLN A 290 -8.01 -34.29 -5.20
C GLN A 290 -9.25 -35.07 -5.64
N ARG A 291 -10.25 -35.18 -4.75
CA ARG A 291 -11.56 -35.72 -5.13
C ARG A 291 -12.19 -34.83 -6.21
N PRO A 292 -12.93 -35.37 -7.17
CA PRO A 292 -13.49 -34.62 -8.30
C PRO A 292 -14.33 -33.40 -7.90
N ASP A 293 -15.05 -33.49 -6.78
CA ASP A 293 -15.92 -32.46 -6.21
C ASP A 293 -15.19 -31.48 -5.29
N GLN A 294 -13.92 -31.75 -4.94
CA GLN A 294 -13.14 -30.93 -4.04
C GLN A 294 -12.89 -29.55 -4.64
N VAL A 295 -13.21 -28.50 -3.89
CA VAL A 295 -12.88 -27.12 -4.27
C VAL A 295 -11.37 -26.95 -4.24
N VAL A 296 -10.81 -26.44 -5.34
CA VAL A 296 -9.39 -26.13 -5.51
C VAL A 296 -9.15 -24.61 -5.55
N LEU A 297 -9.98 -23.90 -6.28
CA LEU A 297 -9.91 -22.43 -6.33
C LEU A 297 -11.12 -21.83 -5.62
N LYS A 298 -10.88 -21.35 -4.40
CA LYS A 298 -11.90 -20.72 -3.54
C LYS A 298 -12.08 -19.26 -3.92
N SER A 299 -13.29 -18.88 -4.34
CA SER A 299 -13.61 -17.50 -4.69
C SER A 299 -13.55 -16.59 -3.47
N GLU A 300 -12.74 -15.51 -3.55
CA GLU A 300 -12.63 -14.47 -2.54
C GLU A 300 -13.34 -13.18 -2.96
N CYS A 301 -13.37 -12.88 -4.27
CA CYS A 301 -13.97 -11.67 -4.81
C CYS A 301 -14.45 -11.88 -6.25
N VAL A 302 -15.75 -11.74 -6.49
CA VAL A 302 -16.34 -11.74 -7.84
C VAL A 302 -16.32 -10.33 -8.40
N LEU A 303 -15.70 -10.15 -9.58
CA LEU A 303 -15.53 -8.87 -10.28
C LEU A 303 -16.47 -8.71 -11.47
N ALA A 304 -16.91 -9.81 -12.07
CA ALA A 304 -17.81 -9.80 -13.22
C ALA A 304 -19.09 -8.97 -12.96
N PRO A 305 -19.70 -8.36 -13.97
CA PRO A 305 -21.06 -7.86 -13.87
C PRO A 305 -21.98 -8.99 -13.38
N GLN A 306 -22.81 -8.71 -12.38
CA GLN A 306 -23.92 -9.64 -12.08
C GLN A 306 -24.92 -9.51 -13.22
N PRO A 307 -25.45 -10.61 -13.74
CA PRO A 307 -26.45 -10.62 -14.80
C PRO A 307 -27.72 -9.87 -14.40
#